data_e77608c9798e4ba562ce9acb6346aaf0
#
_entry.id   e77608c9798e4ba562ce9acb6346aaf0
#
_cell.length_a   1.000
_cell.length_b   1.000
_cell.length_c   1.000
_cell.angle_alpha   90.00
_cell.angle_beta   90.00
_cell.angle_gamma   90.00
#
_symmetry.space_group_name_H-M   'P 1'
#
loop_
_entity.id
_entity.type
_entity.pdbx_description
1 polymer ?
#
loop_
_entity_poly.entity_id
_entity_poly.type
_entity_poly.pdbx_seq_one_letter_code
_entity_poly.pdbx_strand_id
1 'polypeptide(L)'
;MPTEYFERRERALLGDRFDALYAAPQETAARGVTVSALRAAPEQFAAQADFPVEPSPFCKAGFVVQDPAFKPGRHPYHHAGVFYSQEPSASSAAPLLGVRPGMRVLDTCAAPGGKSSQLAAALGGQGLLVSNEFVAARAEVLRSNLERMGVPNAVVLNEDTGRIAAALPEFFDRVLVDAPCSGEGMFRKEAVAVTQHCEALVKQCAALGAQILDNAAACLAPGGEMIYSTCTFAPEEDEGQVAAFLQRHPEFTLADVFGNVDYSFGSPGEANRTGGLPLDVNKVRRIWPCQGGEGHFIARLVKAGTPRALPAPGTYTAEEELWLAAAAEQSKKQKGSKGGKPAKAPDARSARRESNRALREAVQGRSTRSRDAGAGEATPAQSLAAWQEFARQYFPALADRPAVVHGGSVLLPVPFPQTGLHVLRAGVFVGSVQKGRFVPEHHLFTAFGALCTNREALTLADPRVTEYLSGREIAADTAADGWCCVTVDGCPMGGGKVSGGRVKNHYPKALRLL
;
A
#
# COMPACT_ATOMS: atom_id res chain seq x y z
N MET A 1 22.90 -13.85 -13.94
CA MET A 1 22.47 -14.73 -15.07
C MET A 1 21.28 -15.54 -14.61
N PRO A 2 20.30 -15.86 -15.46
CA PRO A 2 19.18 -16.75 -15.10
C PRO A 2 19.68 -18.11 -14.62
N THR A 3 18.83 -18.84 -13.88
CA THR A 3 19.18 -20.21 -13.45
C THR A 3 19.09 -21.18 -14.64
N GLU A 4 19.85 -22.27 -14.58
CA GLU A 4 19.82 -23.32 -15.62
C GLU A 4 18.40 -23.90 -15.80
N TYR A 5 17.65 -24.09 -14.69
CA TYR A 5 16.25 -24.56 -14.74
C TYR A 5 15.36 -23.59 -15.52
N PHE A 6 15.44 -22.28 -15.23
CA PHE A 6 14.69 -21.24 -15.92
C PHE A 6 15.00 -21.25 -17.42
N GLU A 7 16.28 -21.16 -17.78
CA GLU A 7 16.69 -21.05 -19.18
C GLU A 7 16.28 -22.28 -20.00
N ARG A 8 16.46 -23.48 -19.47
CA ARG A 8 16.04 -24.73 -20.11
C ARG A 8 14.52 -24.76 -20.34
N ARG A 9 13.72 -24.38 -19.34
CA ARG A 9 12.25 -24.34 -19.45
C ARG A 9 11.79 -23.32 -20.48
N GLU A 10 12.31 -22.09 -20.40
CA GLU A 10 11.87 -21.01 -21.27
C GLU A 10 12.31 -21.23 -22.73
N ARG A 11 13.50 -21.76 -22.96
CA ARG A 11 13.93 -22.15 -24.33
C ARG A 11 13.06 -23.28 -24.90
N ALA A 12 12.65 -24.24 -24.09
CA ALA A 12 11.74 -25.28 -24.54
C ALA A 12 10.34 -24.74 -24.90
N LEU A 13 9.85 -23.72 -24.21
CA LEU A 13 8.53 -23.12 -24.44
C LEU A 13 8.53 -22.12 -25.61
N LEU A 14 9.60 -21.34 -25.77
CA LEU A 14 9.66 -20.19 -26.69
C LEU A 14 10.45 -20.47 -27.97
N GLY A 15 11.33 -21.50 -27.95
CA GLY A 15 12.21 -21.78 -29.10
C GLY A 15 13.05 -20.56 -29.48
N ASP A 16 13.07 -20.23 -30.76
CA ASP A 16 13.85 -19.12 -31.34
C ASP A 16 13.42 -17.73 -30.81
N ARG A 17 12.26 -17.61 -30.20
CA ARG A 17 11.78 -16.33 -29.62
C ARG A 17 12.43 -16.00 -28.27
N PHE A 18 13.09 -16.96 -27.61
CA PHE A 18 13.62 -16.78 -26.25
C PHE A 18 14.54 -15.55 -26.16
N ASP A 19 15.59 -15.52 -26.97
CA ASP A 19 16.59 -14.45 -26.86
C ASP A 19 16.01 -13.07 -27.19
N ALA A 20 15.06 -12.97 -28.13
CA ALA A 20 14.39 -11.73 -28.48
C ALA A 20 13.46 -11.21 -27.35
N LEU A 21 12.70 -12.10 -26.69
CA LEU A 21 11.76 -11.71 -25.62
C LEU A 21 12.48 -11.30 -24.33
N TYR A 22 13.61 -11.95 -24.02
CA TYR A 22 14.41 -11.65 -22.83
C TYR A 22 15.50 -10.59 -23.07
N ALA A 23 15.65 -10.05 -24.27
CA ALA A 23 16.55 -8.94 -24.61
C ALA A 23 16.02 -7.63 -24.02
N ALA A 24 16.42 -7.29 -22.81
CA ALA A 24 16.03 -6.02 -22.22
C ALA A 24 16.73 -4.85 -22.92
N PRO A 25 16.02 -3.72 -23.20
CA PRO A 25 16.60 -2.58 -23.90
C PRO A 25 17.65 -1.82 -23.07
N GLN A 26 17.71 -2.05 -21.76
CA GLN A 26 18.63 -1.41 -20.84
C GLN A 26 19.51 -2.43 -20.14
N GLU A 27 20.80 -2.12 -19.93
CA GLU A 27 21.73 -2.99 -19.18
C GLU A 27 21.33 -3.15 -17.71
N THR A 28 20.86 -2.05 -17.09
CA THR A 28 20.41 -2.06 -15.70
C THR A 28 18.90 -2.27 -15.63
N ALA A 29 18.45 -2.81 -14.50
CA ALA A 29 17.03 -3.00 -14.26
C ALA A 29 16.25 -1.68 -14.33
N ALA A 30 15.08 -1.72 -14.96
CA ALA A 30 14.22 -0.55 -15.14
C ALA A 30 13.78 0.03 -13.77
N ARG A 31 13.85 1.35 -13.66
CA ARG A 31 13.42 2.11 -12.48
C ARG A 31 12.26 3.00 -12.83
N GLY A 32 11.30 3.10 -11.93
CA GLY A 32 10.16 3.95 -12.15
C GLY A 32 9.63 4.57 -10.86
N VAL A 33 8.74 5.51 -11.06
CA VAL A 33 7.92 6.12 -10.01
C VAL A 33 6.47 6.11 -10.46
N THR A 34 5.55 5.94 -9.51
CA THR A 34 4.12 6.05 -9.76
C THR A 34 3.56 7.21 -8.95
N VAL A 35 2.99 8.19 -9.63
CA VAL A 35 2.45 9.41 -9.02
C VAL A 35 1.13 9.10 -8.34
N SER A 36 0.93 9.66 -7.15
CA SER A 36 -0.31 9.53 -6.39
C SER A 36 -1.27 10.68 -6.68
N ALA A 37 -2.42 10.37 -7.24
CA ALA A 37 -3.48 11.36 -7.46
C ALA A 37 -4.03 11.99 -6.16
N LEU A 38 -3.69 11.46 -4.99
CA LEU A 38 -3.94 12.11 -3.70
C LEU A 38 -3.08 13.37 -3.50
N ARG A 39 -2.04 13.57 -4.32
CA ARG A 39 -1.04 14.65 -4.17
C ARG A 39 -0.92 15.53 -5.40
N ALA A 40 -0.78 14.94 -6.57
CA ALA A 40 -0.56 15.66 -7.82
C ALA A 40 -1.15 14.90 -9.00
N ALA A 41 -1.53 15.62 -10.05
CA ALA A 41 -1.82 15.01 -11.34
C ALA A 41 -0.50 14.53 -12.00
N PRO A 42 -0.49 13.43 -12.77
CA PRO A 42 0.70 12.96 -13.47
C PRO A 42 1.33 14.01 -14.38
N GLU A 43 0.52 14.78 -15.09
CA GLU A 43 0.97 15.85 -16.01
C GLU A 43 1.64 16.99 -15.24
N GLN A 44 1.10 17.35 -14.09
CA GLN A 44 1.69 18.37 -13.20
C GLN A 44 3.04 17.89 -12.67
N PHE A 45 3.12 16.63 -12.23
CA PHE A 45 4.38 16.03 -11.78
C PHE A 45 5.43 16.03 -12.89
N ALA A 46 5.08 15.62 -14.11
CA ALA A 46 6.00 15.57 -15.24
C ALA A 46 6.57 16.96 -15.59
N ALA A 47 5.76 18.02 -15.44
CA ALA A 47 6.17 19.38 -15.69
C ALA A 47 7.06 19.98 -14.58
N GLN A 48 6.99 19.45 -13.35
CA GLN A 48 7.68 19.95 -12.16
C GLN A 48 8.86 19.10 -11.69
N ALA A 49 9.00 17.87 -12.24
CA ALA A 49 10.09 16.97 -11.86
C ALA A 49 11.46 17.61 -12.18
N ASP A 50 12.36 17.64 -11.21
CA ASP A 50 13.74 18.13 -11.32
C ASP A 50 14.74 17.04 -11.72
N PHE A 51 14.25 15.89 -12.12
CA PHE A 51 15.00 14.76 -12.65
C PHE A 51 14.34 14.21 -13.93
N PRO A 52 15.12 13.61 -14.86
CA PRO A 52 14.59 13.17 -16.14
C PRO A 52 13.67 11.94 -15.98
N VAL A 53 12.44 12.10 -16.46
CA VAL A 53 11.41 11.04 -16.47
C VAL A 53 10.72 10.97 -17.83
N GLU A 54 10.32 9.77 -18.22
CA GLU A 54 9.48 9.51 -19.39
C GLU A 54 8.20 8.78 -18.97
N PRO A 55 7.05 9.03 -19.62
CA PRO A 55 5.82 8.30 -19.34
C PRO A 55 6.03 6.78 -19.47
N SER A 56 5.53 6.03 -18.49
CA SER A 56 5.55 4.57 -18.55
C SER A 56 4.48 4.05 -19.53
N PRO A 57 4.79 3.07 -20.39
CA PRO A 57 3.79 2.46 -21.25
C PRO A 57 2.77 1.61 -20.48
N PHE A 58 3.05 1.27 -19.21
CA PHE A 58 2.27 0.30 -18.43
C PHE A 58 1.24 0.94 -17.49
N CYS A 59 1.37 2.25 -17.22
CA CYS A 59 0.49 2.94 -16.27
C CYS A 59 0.49 4.45 -16.57
N LYS A 60 -0.69 5.06 -16.74
CA LYS A 60 -0.80 6.52 -16.99
C LYS A 60 -0.21 7.39 -15.89
N ALA A 61 -0.21 6.92 -14.64
CA ALA A 61 0.42 7.64 -13.52
C ALA A 61 1.88 7.22 -13.31
N GLY A 62 2.42 6.33 -14.15
CA GLY A 62 3.77 5.79 -14.05
C GLY A 62 4.75 6.56 -14.92
N PHE A 63 5.99 6.67 -14.43
CA PHE A 63 7.10 7.24 -15.18
C PHE A 63 8.35 6.36 -15.03
N VAL A 64 9.10 6.22 -16.12
CA VAL A 64 10.42 5.60 -16.15
C VAL A 64 11.46 6.66 -15.81
N VAL A 65 12.31 6.38 -14.83
CA VAL A 65 13.39 7.28 -14.43
C VAL A 65 14.60 7.03 -15.31
N GLN A 66 15.06 8.05 -16.02
CA GLN A 66 16.15 7.96 -17.00
C GLN A 66 17.55 8.07 -16.36
N ASP A 67 17.66 8.70 -15.19
CA ASP A 67 18.92 8.79 -14.45
C ASP A 67 19.16 7.57 -13.56
N PRO A 68 20.14 6.71 -13.87
CA PRO A 68 20.46 5.53 -13.06
C PRO A 68 21.03 5.88 -11.67
N ALA A 69 21.55 7.10 -11.49
CA ALA A 69 22.06 7.58 -10.20
C ALA A 69 20.97 8.13 -9.28
N PHE A 70 19.78 8.40 -9.80
CA PHE A 70 18.67 8.94 -9.03
C PHE A 70 18.27 8.00 -7.89
N LYS A 71 18.12 8.56 -6.69
CA LYS A 71 17.72 7.82 -5.48
C LYS A 71 16.34 8.32 -5.01
N PRO A 72 15.25 7.70 -5.47
CA PRO A 72 13.88 8.16 -5.16
C PRO A 72 13.64 8.39 -3.67
N GLY A 73 14.16 7.51 -2.81
CA GLY A 73 13.99 7.59 -1.35
C GLY A 73 14.65 8.82 -0.68
N ARG A 74 15.48 9.58 -1.39
CA ARG A 74 16.08 10.85 -0.90
C ARG A 74 15.37 12.07 -1.42
N HIS A 75 14.48 11.93 -2.38
CA HIS A 75 13.79 13.04 -3.01
C HIS A 75 12.67 13.60 -2.12
N PRO A 76 12.51 14.94 -1.98
CA PRO A 76 11.46 15.53 -1.16
C PRO A 76 10.04 15.05 -1.52
N TYR A 77 9.73 14.88 -2.79
CA TYR A 77 8.44 14.38 -3.24
C TYR A 77 8.16 12.93 -2.80
N HIS A 78 9.20 12.10 -2.63
CA HIS A 78 9.02 10.78 -2.00
C HIS A 78 8.53 10.91 -0.55
N HIS A 79 9.13 11.81 0.22
CA HIS A 79 8.76 12.08 1.62
C HIS A 79 7.37 12.72 1.75
N ALA A 80 6.97 13.54 0.78
CA ALA A 80 5.64 14.14 0.69
C ALA A 80 4.56 13.18 0.12
N GLY A 81 4.93 11.95 -0.27
CA GLY A 81 4.01 10.98 -0.83
C GLY A 81 3.49 11.34 -2.22
N VAL A 82 4.19 12.21 -2.97
CA VAL A 82 3.81 12.58 -4.34
C VAL A 82 3.95 11.39 -5.27
N PHE A 83 5.00 10.59 -5.08
CA PHE A 83 5.19 9.35 -5.83
C PHE A 83 5.62 8.19 -4.93
N TYR A 84 5.38 6.99 -5.44
CA TYR A 84 5.93 5.73 -4.94
C TYR A 84 6.98 5.22 -5.92
N SER A 85 8.17 4.79 -5.43
CA SER A 85 9.19 4.15 -6.28
C SER A 85 8.75 2.73 -6.60
N GLN A 86 8.50 2.45 -7.86
CA GLN A 86 7.96 1.17 -8.33
C GLN A 86 8.56 0.83 -9.70
N GLU A 87 8.86 -0.45 -9.92
CA GLU A 87 9.29 -0.95 -11.22
C GLU A 87 8.14 -0.73 -12.24
N PRO A 88 8.44 -0.28 -13.47
CA PRO A 88 7.41 0.11 -14.43
C PRO A 88 6.36 -0.97 -14.70
N SER A 89 6.76 -2.23 -14.97
CA SER A 89 5.79 -3.32 -15.22
C SER A 89 4.95 -3.66 -13.99
N ALA A 90 5.51 -3.57 -12.78
CA ALA A 90 4.78 -3.80 -11.53
C ALA A 90 3.69 -2.75 -11.26
N SER A 91 3.76 -1.57 -11.89
CA SER A 91 2.74 -0.53 -11.77
C SER A 91 1.47 -0.81 -12.58
N SER A 92 1.50 -1.80 -13.47
CA SER A 92 0.44 -2.08 -14.44
C SER A 92 -0.83 -2.70 -13.86
N ALA A 93 -0.71 -3.57 -12.85
CA ALA A 93 -1.82 -4.41 -12.37
C ALA A 93 -2.93 -3.62 -11.64
N ALA A 94 -2.56 -2.70 -10.74
CA ALA A 94 -3.54 -1.99 -9.90
C ALA A 94 -4.54 -1.12 -10.70
N PRO A 95 -4.15 -0.35 -11.74
CA PRO A 95 -5.10 0.43 -12.55
C PRO A 95 -6.14 -0.43 -13.27
N LEU A 96 -5.76 -1.66 -13.69
CA LEU A 96 -6.63 -2.56 -14.43
C LEU A 96 -7.82 -3.07 -13.59
N LEU A 97 -7.73 -2.96 -12.26
CA LEU A 97 -8.80 -3.34 -11.35
C LEU A 97 -10.02 -2.39 -11.41
N GLY A 98 -9.89 -1.21 -12.02
CA GLY A 98 -10.98 -0.27 -12.21
C GLY A 98 -11.60 0.23 -10.90
N VAL A 99 -10.77 0.51 -9.90
CA VAL A 99 -11.21 1.02 -8.59
C VAL A 99 -11.79 2.42 -8.73
N ARG A 100 -12.90 2.66 -8.02
CA ARG A 100 -13.60 3.95 -7.97
C ARG A 100 -13.91 4.36 -6.53
N PRO A 101 -14.06 5.66 -6.24
CA PRO A 101 -14.49 6.15 -4.93
C PRO A 101 -15.74 5.42 -4.41
N GLY A 102 -15.75 5.09 -3.11
CA GLY A 102 -16.85 4.39 -2.44
C GLY A 102 -16.76 2.85 -2.48
N MET A 103 -15.81 2.28 -3.24
CA MET A 103 -15.60 0.82 -3.27
C MET A 103 -14.89 0.30 -2.01
N ARG A 104 -15.14 -0.98 -1.70
CA ARG A 104 -14.39 -1.79 -0.73
C ARG A 104 -13.36 -2.61 -1.51
N VAL A 105 -12.08 -2.38 -1.26
CA VAL A 105 -10.97 -2.96 -2.02
C VAL A 105 -10.06 -3.76 -1.10
N LEU A 106 -9.69 -4.97 -1.50
CA LEU A 106 -8.69 -5.81 -0.83
C LEU A 106 -7.44 -5.94 -1.69
N ASP A 107 -6.27 -5.69 -1.09
CA ASP A 107 -4.96 -6.08 -1.61
C ASP A 107 -4.42 -7.20 -0.71
N THR A 108 -4.38 -8.43 -1.22
CA THR A 108 -4.14 -9.65 -0.41
C THR A 108 -2.69 -9.84 0.02
N CYS A 109 -1.72 -9.35 -0.79
CA CYS A 109 -0.28 -9.52 -0.59
C CYS A 109 0.43 -8.19 -0.82
N ALA A 110 0.05 -7.18 -0.03
CA ALA A 110 0.21 -5.77 -0.33
C ALA A 110 1.64 -5.20 -0.18
N ALA A 111 2.49 -5.82 0.66
CA ALA A 111 3.81 -5.23 0.95
C ALA A 111 4.76 -5.26 -0.25
N PRO A 112 5.51 -4.18 -0.46
CA PRO A 112 5.75 -3.05 0.43
C PRO A 112 4.75 -1.88 0.31
N GLY A 113 3.69 -1.93 -0.56
CA GLY A 113 2.63 -0.94 -0.62
C GLY A 113 2.51 -0.16 -1.93
N GLY A 114 3.27 -0.51 -2.97
CA GLY A 114 3.22 0.19 -4.26
C GLY A 114 1.86 0.09 -4.93
N LYS A 115 1.33 -1.12 -5.10
CA LYS A 115 0.00 -1.36 -5.67
C LYS A 115 -1.12 -0.84 -4.75
N SER A 116 -1.01 -1.06 -3.43
CA SER A 116 -1.93 -0.46 -2.45
C SER A 116 -2.00 1.06 -2.54
N SER A 117 -0.88 1.76 -2.78
CA SER A 117 -0.88 3.22 -2.93
C SER A 117 -1.61 3.68 -4.19
N GLN A 118 -1.53 2.91 -5.28
CA GLN A 118 -2.30 3.17 -6.51
C GLN A 118 -3.80 2.95 -6.28
N LEU A 119 -4.19 1.88 -5.57
CA LEU A 119 -5.60 1.61 -5.21
C LEU A 119 -6.15 2.71 -4.30
N ALA A 120 -5.35 3.17 -3.31
CA ALA A 120 -5.72 4.30 -2.45
C ALA A 120 -5.92 5.60 -3.24
N ALA A 121 -5.05 5.87 -4.22
CA ALA A 121 -5.17 7.03 -5.09
C ALA A 121 -6.47 6.98 -5.92
N ALA A 122 -6.81 5.81 -6.46
CA ALA A 122 -8.06 5.61 -7.22
C ALA A 122 -9.32 5.74 -6.35
N LEU A 123 -9.25 5.36 -5.06
CA LEU A 123 -10.34 5.59 -4.10
C LEU A 123 -10.54 7.06 -3.74
N GLY A 124 -9.54 7.93 -3.94
CA GLY A 124 -9.65 9.35 -3.66
C GLY A 124 -10.02 9.69 -2.20
N GLY A 125 -9.65 8.83 -1.24
CA GLY A 125 -9.99 8.97 0.18
C GLY A 125 -11.42 8.56 0.54
N GLN A 126 -12.19 7.98 -0.38
CA GLN A 126 -13.56 7.50 -0.18
C GLN A 126 -13.64 5.98 -0.32
N GLY A 127 -14.58 5.34 0.41
CA GLY A 127 -14.64 3.88 0.49
C GLY A 127 -13.58 3.32 1.43
N LEU A 128 -13.15 2.07 1.19
CA LEU A 128 -12.29 1.32 2.11
C LEU A 128 -11.19 0.57 1.35
N LEU A 129 -9.95 0.77 1.72
CA LEU A 129 -8.82 -0.07 1.30
C LEU A 129 -8.41 -0.98 2.46
N VAL A 130 -8.46 -2.29 2.25
CA VAL A 130 -7.87 -3.27 3.15
C VAL A 130 -6.60 -3.81 2.49
N SER A 131 -5.44 -3.56 3.10
CA SER A 131 -4.14 -4.03 2.61
C SER A 131 -3.58 -5.05 3.59
N ASN A 132 -3.37 -6.27 3.12
CA ASN A 132 -2.89 -7.37 3.95
C ASN A 132 -1.46 -7.78 3.61
N GLU A 133 -0.72 -8.18 4.61
CA GLU A 133 0.58 -8.83 4.46
C GLU A 133 0.78 -9.88 5.56
N PHE A 134 1.09 -11.11 5.14
CA PHE A 134 1.27 -12.23 6.06
C PHE A 134 2.52 -12.11 6.95
N VAL A 135 3.60 -11.57 6.41
CA VAL A 135 4.88 -11.43 7.13
C VAL A 135 4.88 -10.15 7.96
N ALA A 136 4.88 -10.27 9.29
CA ALA A 136 4.73 -9.15 10.22
C ALA A 136 5.71 -7.98 9.99
N ALA A 137 6.98 -8.27 9.68
CA ALA A 137 7.97 -7.22 9.40
C ALA A 137 7.64 -6.45 8.12
N ARG A 138 7.14 -7.14 7.08
CA ARG A 138 6.71 -6.51 5.82
C ARG A 138 5.40 -5.74 5.99
N ALA A 139 4.49 -6.23 6.86
CA ALA A 139 3.25 -5.52 7.18
C ALA A 139 3.52 -4.17 7.88
N GLU A 140 4.55 -4.07 8.72
CA GLU A 140 4.98 -2.81 9.31
C GLU A 140 5.56 -1.84 8.25
N VAL A 141 6.30 -2.35 7.26
CA VAL A 141 6.78 -1.55 6.12
C VAL A 141 5.60 -1.03 5.29
N LEU A 142 4.63 -1.90 4.99
CA LEU A 142 3.38 -1.54 4.30
C LEU A 142 2.64 -0.43 5.04
N ARG A 143 2.44 -0.57 6.35
CA ARG A 143 1.81 0.43 7.21
C ARG A 143 2.53 1.79 7.10
N SER A 144 3.85 1.79 7.26
CA SER A 144 4.67 3.00 7.18
C SER A 144 4.58 3.67 5.80
N ASN A 145 4.57 2.90 4.71
CA ASN A 145 4.45 3.43 3.37
C ASN A 145 3.06 4.04 3.10
N LEU A 146 1.97 3.41 3.54
CA LEU A 146 0.63 3.99 3.41
C LEU A 146 0.47 5.28 4.24
N GLU A 147 1.11 5.35 5.42
CA GLU A 147 1.19 6.58 6.23
C GLU A 147 1.93 7.70 5.50
N ARG A 148 3.10 7.40 4.91
CA ARG A 148 3.90 8.34 4.12
C ARG A 148 3.13 8.82 2.88
N MET A 149 2.44 7.92 2.18
CA MET A 149 1.58 8.27 1.04
C MET A 149 0.33 9.06 1.45
N GLY A 150 0.08 9.20 2.77
CA GLY A 150 -1.04 9.98 3.32
C GLY A 150 -2.40 9.36 3.03
N VAL A 151 -2.50 8.04 3.02
CA VAL A 151 -3.75 7.32 2.77
C VAL A 151 -4.68 7.42 3.98
N PRO A 152 -5.87 8.06 3.86
CA PRO A 152 -6.73 8.31 5.02
C PRO A 152 -7.70 7.17 5.34
N ASN A 153 -8.01 6.30 4.38
CA ASN A 153 -9.10 5.33 4.40
C ASN A 153 -8.61 3.87 4.30
N ALA A 154 -7.44 3.57 4.88
CA ALA A 154 -6.87 2.24 4.86
C ALA A 154 -7.01 1.50 6.20
N VAL A 155 -7.19 0.17 6.08
CA VAL A 155 -6.95 -0.84 7.11
C VAL A 155 -5.73 -1.66 6.70
N VAL A 156 -4.78 -1.81 7.59
CA VAL A 156 -3.61 -2.67 7.38
C VAL A 156 -3.75 -3.90 8.27
N LEU A 157 -3.74 -5.07 7.64
CA LEU A 157 -3.81 -6.36 8.31
C LEU A 157 -2.46 -7.08 8.28
N ASN A 158 -2.22 -7.90 9.30
CA ASN A 158 -1.16 -8.90 9.29
C ASN A 158 -1.78 -10.28 9.52
N GLU A 159 -2.36 -10.84 8.45
CA GLU A 159 -3.19 -12.04 8.52
C GLU A 159 -2.92 -13.05 7.41
N ASP A 160 -3.34 -14.28 7.68
CA ASP A 160 -3.53 -15.31 6.67
C ASP A 160 -4.78 -15.03 5.83
N THR A 161 -4.71 -15.23 4.51
CA THR A 161 -5.84 -14.94 3.60
C THR A 161 -7.06 -15.80 3.87
N GLY A 162 -6.90 -17.03 4.36
CA GLY A 162 -8.02 -17.90 4.76
C GLY A 162 -8.78 -17.34 5.96
N ARG A 163 -8.09 -16.70 6.91
CA ARG A 163 -8.76 -16.00 8.02
C ARG A 163 -9.53 -14.77 7.54
N ILE A 164 -8.99 -14.07 6.54
CA ILE A 164 -9.70 -12.94 5.93
C ILE A 164 -10.96 -13.44 5.23
N ALA A 165 -10.87 -14.53 4.45
CA ALA A 165 -11.99 -15.14 3.75
C ALA A 165 -13.10 -15.58 4.72
N ALA A 166 -12.72 -16.19 5.85
CA ALA A 166 -13.68 -16.61 6.87
C ALA A 166 -14.36 -15.43 7.59
N ALA A 167 -13.65 -14.32 7.76
CA ALA A 167 -14.14 -13.14 8.49
C ALA A 167 -14.92 -12.15 7.62
N LEU A 168 -14.61 -12.08 6.32
CA LEU A 168 -15.12 -11.10 5.37
C LEU A 168 -15.57 -11.78 4.05
N PRO A 169 -16.47 -12.78 4.10
CA PRO A 169 -16.99 -13.43 2.90
C PRO A 169 -17.81 -12.43 2.08
N GLU A 170 -17.61 -12.43 0.75
CA GLU A 170 -18.35 -11.60 -0.21
C GLU A 170 -18.41 -10.09 0.13
N PHE A 171 -17.33 -9.61 0.75
CA PHE A 171 -17.29 -8.25 1.33
C PHE A 171 -16.76 -7.20 0.35
N PHE A 172 -15.82 -7.57 -0.53
CA PHE A 172 -15.07 -6.62 -1.36
C PHE A 172 -15.65 -6.50 -2.77
N ASP A 173 -15.74 -5.27 -3.27
CA ASP A 173 -16.11 -4.97 -4.66
C ASP A 173 -14.96 -5.29 -5.63
N ARG A 174 -13.71 -5.15 -5.15
CA ARG A 174 -12.48 -5.34 -5.91
C ARG A 174 -11.43 -6.05 -5.07
N VAL A 175 -10.73 -7.01 -5.66
CA VAL A 175 -9.64 -7.74 -5.01
C VAL A 175 -8.41 -7.74 -5.92
N LEU A 176 -7.27 -7.33 -5.39
CA LEU A 176 -5.97 -7.49 -6.03
C LEU A 176 -5.24 -8.68 -5.38
N VAL A 177 -4.83 -9.62 -6.21
CA VAL A 177 -3.96 -10.74 -5.84
C VAL A 177 -2.64 -10.59 -6.60
N ASP A 178 -1.73 -9.80 -6.05
CA ASP A 178 -0.34 -9.75 -6.51
C ASP A 178 0.41 -10.86 -5.78
N ALA A 179 0.37 -12.07 -6.37
CA ALA A 179 0.71 -13.29 -5.66
C ALA A 179 2.20 -13.39 -5.31
N PRO A 180 2.54 -13.94 -4.12
CA PRO A 180 3.89 -14.40 -3.87
C PRO A 180 4.28 -15.44 -4.93
N CYS A 181 5.33 -15.17 -5.68
CA CYS A 181 5.74 -15.97 -6.83
C CYS A 181 7.24 -16.27 -6.82
N SER A 182 7.71 -17.10 -7.74
CA SER A 182 9.12 -17.46 -7.88
C SER A 182 10.03 -16.29 -8.27
N GLY A 183 9.45 -15.15 -8.72
CA GLY A 183 10.14 -13.88 -8.87
C GLY A 183 11.13 -13.81 -10.03
N GLU A 184 10.90 -14.52 -11.12
CA GLU A 184 11.81 -14.60 -12.27
C GLU A 184 12.02 -13.24 -12.95
N GLY A 185 11.00 -12.36 -12.95
CA GLY A 185 11.13 -10.97 -13.38
C GLY A 185 12.00 -10.11 -12.45
N MET A 186 12.43 -10.64 -11.29
CA MET A 186 13.30 -9.91 -10.36
C MET A 186 14.79 -10.26 -10.51
N PHE A 187 15.16 -11.18 -11.40
CA PHE A 187 16.54 -11.66 -11.55
C PHE A 187 17.56 -10.55 -11.82
N ARG A 188 17.17 -9.50 -12.53
CA ARG A 188 18.04 -8.35 -12.82
C ARG A 188 18.13 -7.36 -11.65
N LYS A 189 17.18 -7.40 -10.70
CA LYS A 189 17.11 -6.48 -9.55
C LYS A 189 17.65 -7.07 -8.26
N GLU A 190 17.41 -8.37 -8.04
CA GLU A 190 17.65 -9.01 -6.75
C GLU A 190 18.45 -10.31 -6.93
N ALA A 191 19.71 -10.30 -6.53
CA ALA A 191 20.56 -11.50 -6.59
C ALA A 191 19.97 -12.68 -5.80
N VAL A 192 19.22 -12.42 -4.72
CA VAL A 192 18.53 -13.45 -3.94
C VAL A 192 17.48 -14.19 -4.76
N ALA A 193 16.78 -13.52 -5.67
CA ALA A 193 15.81 -14.16 -6.56
C ALA A 193 16.48 -15.24 -7.42
N VAL A 194 17.68 -14.97 -7.95
CA VAL A 194 18.46 -15.96 -8.73
C VAL A 194 18.94 -17.11 -7.84
N THR A 195 19.49 -16.82 -6.67
CA THR A 195 20.12 -17.87 -5.83
C THR A 195 19.11 -18.83 -5.20
N GLN A 196 17.88 -18.41 -4.98
CA GLN A 196 16.82 -19.22 -4.41
C GLN A 196 15.95 -19.93 -5.45
N HIS A 197 16.04 -19.52 -6.72
CA HIS A 197 15.17 -20.03 -7.77
C HIS A 197 15.49 -21.48 -8.12
N CYS A 198 14.46 -22.32 -8.09
CA CYS A 198 14.50 -23.73 -8.50
C CYS A 198 13.07 -24.24 -8.79
N GLU A 199 12.96 -25.40 -9.43
CA GLU A 199 11.66 -26.03 -9.74
C GLU A 199 10.78 -26.23 -8.49
N ALA A 200 11.38 -26.60 -7.36
CA ALA A 200 10.65 -26.79 -6.11
C ALA A 200 10.01 -25.49 -5.61
N LEU A 201 10.71 -24.35 -5.74
CA LEU A 201 10.17 -23.04 -5.39
C LEU A 201 8.99 -22.67 -6.30
N VAL A 202 9.10 -22.85 -7.62
CA VAL A 202 8.00 -22.60 -8.57
C VAL A 202 6.75 -23.40 -8.18
N LYS A 203 6.87 -24.70 -7.92
CA LYS A 203 5.75 -25.56 -7.49
C LYS A 203 5.14 -25.11 -6.16
N GLN A 204 5.98 -24.70 -5.21
CA GLN A 204 5.53 -24.18 -3.91
C GLN A 204 4.76 -22.87 -4.06
N CYS A 205 5.27 -21.94 -4.87
CA CYS A 205 4.62 -20.66 -5.14
C CYS A 205 3.30 -20.86 -5.88
N ALA A 206 3.26 -21.75 -6.88
CA ALA A 206 2.02 -22.10 -7.59
C ALA A 206 0.94 -22.64 -6.64
N ALA A 207 1.30 -23.55 -5.73
CA ALA A 207 0.36 -24.10 -4.73
C ALA A 207 -0.16 -23.03 -3.77
N LEU A 208 0.73 -22.13 -3.30
CA LEU A 208 0.36 -21.00 -2.44
C LEU A 208 -0.53 -20.00 -3.19
N GLY A 209 -0.19 -19.68 -4.45
CA GLY A 209 -0.98 -18.82 -5.32
C GLY A 209 -2.40 -19.34 -5.53
N ALA A 210 -2.57 -20.66 -5.74
CA ALA A 210 -3.88 -21.31 -5.83
C ALA A 210 -4.71 -21.08 -4.56
N GLN A 211 -4.13 -21.31 -3.40
CA GLN A 211 -4.81 -21.11 -2.11
C GLN A 211 -5.22 -19.64 -1.90
N ILE A 212 -4.34 -18.69 -2.23
CA ILE A 212 -4.65 -17.26 -2.10
C ILE A 212 -5.76 -16.85 -3.06
N LEU A 213 -5.77 -17.36 -4.30
CA LEU A 213 -6.84 -17.12 -5.27
C LEU A 213 -8.19 -17.64 -4.79
N ASP A 214 -8.23 -18.86 -4.25
CA ASP A 214 -9.48 -19.47 -3.72
C ASP A 214 -10.01 -18.64 -2.52
N ASN A 215 -9.12 -18.18 -1.63
CA ASN A 215 -9.48 -17.31 -0.52
C ASN A 215 -9.96 -15.92 -1.00
N ALA A 216 -9.32 -15.36 -2.01
CA ALA A 216 -9.71 -14.08 -2.63
C ALA A 216 -11.09 -14.17 -3.30
N ALA A 217 -11.39 -15.30 -3.97
CA ALA A 217 -12.69 -15.57 -4.56
C ALA A 217 -13.82 -15.60 -3.52
N ALA A 218 -13.56 -16.17 -2.33
CA ALA A 218 -14.50 -16.16 -1.22
C ALA A 218 -14.73 -14.75 -0.62
N CYS A 219 -13.72 -13.88 -0.66
CA CYS A 219 -13.83 -12.49 -0.20
C CYS A 219 -14.56 -11.56 -1.18
N LEU A 220 -14.58 -11.92 -2.47
CA LEU A 220 -15.14 -11.08 -3.53
C LEU A 220 -16.66 -11.16 -3.57
N ALA A 221 -17.32 -10.00 -3.55
CA ALA A 221 -18.77 -9.89 -3.63
C ALA A 221 -19.29 -10.33 -5.02
N PRO A 222 -20.57 -10.73 -5.13
CA PRO A 222 -21.21 -10.97 -6.43
C PRO A 222 -21.08 -9.76 -7.36
N GLY A 223 -20.74 -9.99 -8.63
CA GLY A 223 -20.47 -8.92 -9.61
C GLY A 223 -19.16 -8.15 -9.37
N GLY A 224 -18.35 -8.59 -8.40
CA GLY A 224 -17.03 -8.02 -8.14
C GLY A 224 -15.99 -8.46 -9.16
N GLU A 225 -14.84 -7.80 -9.13
CA GLU A 225 -13.72 -8.07 -10.04
C GLU A 225 -12.43 -8.30 -9.28
N MET A 226 -11.61 -9.20 -9.81
CA MET A 226 -10.31 -9.54 -9.26
C MET A 226 -9.22 -9.42 -10.34
N ILE A 227 -8.11 -8.78 -10.00
CA ILE A 227 -6.87 -8.86 -10.78
C ILE A 227 -5.94 -9.85 -10.08
N TYR A 228 -5.50 -10.83 -10.85
CA TYR A 228 -4.39 -11.73 -10.49
C TYR A 228 -3.15 -11.27 -11.21
N SER A 229 -2.03 -11.13 -10.49
CA SER A 229 -0.75 -10.74 -11.10
C SER A 229 0.43 -11.43 -10.41
N THR A 230 1.51 -11.63 -11.17
CA THR A 230 2.79 -12.15 -10.71
C THR A 230 3.94 -11.39 -11.37
N CYS A 231 5.12 -11.45 -10.76
CA CYS A 231 6.37 -11.01 -11.38
C CYS A 231 7.25 -12.21 -11.81
N THR A 232 6.63 -13.28 -12.31
CA THR A 232 7.32 -14.46 -12.83
C THR A 232 6.93 -14.76 -14.27
N PHE A 233 7.58 -15.74 -14.90
CA PHE A 233 7.25 -16.25 -16.21
C PHE A 233 6.80 -17.73 -16.16
N ALA A 234 6.77 -18.34 -14.99
CA ALA A 234 6.46 -19.75 -14.80
C ALA A 234 5.02 -20.08 -15.19
N PRO A 235 4.80 -21.03 -16.12
CA PRO A 235 3.45 -21.42 -16.55
C PRO A 235 2.53 -21.84 -15.41
N GLU A 236 3.08 -22.52 -14.42
CA GLU A 236 2.34 -23.01 -13.24
C GLU A 236 1.80 -21.91 -12.35
N GLU A 237 2.43 -20.74 -12.39
CA GLU A 237 2.08 -19.56 -11.60
C GLU A 237 1.26 -18.53 -12.40
N ASP A 238 1.21 -18.66 -13.73
CA ASP A 238 0.59 -17.71 -14.65
C ASP A 238 -0.64 -18.31 -15.35
N GLU A 239 -0.56 -18.61 -16.67
CA GLU A 239 -1.71 -19.10 -17.45
C GLU A 239 -2.27 -20.42 -16.89
N GLY A 240 -1.40 -21.34 -16.48
CA GLY A 240 -1.81 -22.61 -15.87
C GLY A 240 -2.60 -22.40 -14.58
N GLN A 241 -2.18 -21.44 -13.77
CA GLN A 241 -2.86 -21.08 -12.53
C GLN A 241 -4.26 -20.50 -12.78
N VAL A 242 -4.37 -19.56 -13.74
CA VAL A 242 -5.65 -18.95 -14.10
C VAL A 242 -6.59 -19.97 -14.72
N ALA A 243 -6.11 -20.84 -15.62
CA ALA A 243 -6.90 -21.89 -16.24
C ALA A 243 -7.43 -22.89 -15.19
N ALA A 244 -6.59 -23.33 -14.25
CA ALA A 244 -6.97 -24.22 -13.17
C ALA A 244 -7.96 -23.56 -12.19
N PHE A 245 -7.80 -22.27 -11.90
CA PHE A 245 -8.74 -21.50 -11.08
C PHE A 245 -10.14 -21.48 -11.71
N LEU A 246 -10.25 -21.16 -12.99
CA LEU A 246 -11.55 -21.11 -13.70
C LEU A 246 -12.27 -22.47 -13.73
N GLN A 247 -11.55 -23.59 -13.70
CA GLN A 247 -12.15 -24.91 -13.57
C GLN A 247 -12.74 -25.18 -12.18
N ARG A 248 -12.08 -24.67 -11.13
CA ARG A 248 -12.56 -24.82 -9.75
C ARG A 248 -13.68 -23.85 -9.40
N HIS A 249 -13.73 -22.70 -10.08
CA HIS A 249 -14.65 -21.58 -9.81
C HIS A 249 -15.51 -21.25 -11.04
N PRO A 250 -16.54 -22.05 -11.36
CA PRO A 250 -17.40 -21.83 -12.53
C PRO A 250 -18.22 -20.54 -12.44
N GLU A 251 -18.33 -19.94 -11.26
CA GLU A 251 -18.94 -18.62 -11.04
C GLU A 251 -18.06 -17.46 -11.51
N PHE A 252 -16.80 -17.72 -11.93
CA PHE A 252 -15.90 -16.71 -12.49
C PHE A 252 -15.77 -16.84 -14.00
N THR A 253 -15.58 -15.70 -14.65
CA THR A 253 -15.21 -15.61 -16.07
C THR A 253 -13.93 -14.82 -16.24
N LEU A 254 -13.11 -15.24 -17.22
CA LEU A 254 -11.96 -14.45 -17.66
C LEU A 254 -12.45 -13.29 -18.53
N ALA A 255 -12.21 -12.07 -18.10
CA ALA A 255 -12.53 -10.86 -18.83
C ALA A 255 -11.30 -10.29 -19.56
N ASP A 256 -11.52 -9.44 -20.56
CA ASP A 256 -10.41 -8.69 -21.17
C ASP A 256 -9.73 -7.85 -20.08
N VAL A 257 -8.41 -8.01 -19.95
CA VAL A 257 -7.62 -7.33 -18.92
C VAL A 257 -7.70 -5.81 -19.03
N PHE A 258 -7.88 -5.26 -20.23
CA PHE A 258 -8.00 -3.82 -20.48
C PHE A 258 -9.44 -3.28 -20.39
N GLY A 259 -10.41 -4.10 -20.03
CA GLY A 259 -11.83 -3.67 -20.02
C GLY A 259 -12.16 -2.49 -19.09
N ASN A 260 -11.25 -2.13 -18.16
CA ASN A 260 -11.42 -0.99 -17.24
C ASN A 260 -10.53 0.22 -17.59
N VAL A 261 -9.74 0.14 -18.66
CA VAL A 261 -8.80 1.21 -19.08
C VAL A 261 -8.89 1.44 -20.58
N ASP A 262 -8.42 2.59 -21.05
CA ASP A 262 -8.44 3.04 -22.44
C ASP A 262 -7.06 2.99 -23.12
N TYR A 263 -6.17 2.14 -22.63
CA TYR A 263 -4.82 1.89 -23.17
C TYR A 263 -4.48 0.41 -23.08
N SER A 264 -3.46 0.00 -23.81
CA SER A 264 -2.99 -1.38 -23.86
C SER A 264 -1.46 -1.45 -23.86
N PHE A 265 -0.93 -2.59 -23.41
CA PHE A 265 0.51 -2.86 -23.34
C PHE A 265 0.77 -4.37 -23.35
N GLY A 266 2.05 -4.72 -23.41
CA GLY A 266 2.47 -6.11 -23.29
C GLY A 266 2.03 -6.98 -24.49
N SER A 267 2.07 -8.28 -24.27
CA SER A 267 1.67 -9.31 -25.24
C SER A 267 0.55 -10.18 -24.67
N PRO A 268 -0.27 -10.83 -25.49
CA PRO A 268 -1.16 -11.90 -25.04
C PRO A 268 -0.39 -12.97 -24.27
N GLY A 269 -1.12 -13.79 -23.50
CA GLY A 269 -0.57 -15.01 -22.91
C GLY A 269 -0.20 -16.05 -23.97
N GLU A 270 0.41 -17.14 -23.53
CA GLU A 270 0.92 -18.21 -24.38
C GLU A 270 0.11 -19.51 -24.19
N ALA A 271 -0.49 -20.03 -25.28
CA ALA A 271 -1.35 -21.21 -25.20
C ALA A 271 -0.63 -22.48 -24.70
N ASN A 272 0.67 -22.62 -24.98
CA ASN A 272 1.48 -23.75 -24.50
C ASN A 272 1.85 -23.67 -23.01
N ARG A 273 1.41 -22.61 -22.29
CA ARG A 273 1.65 -22.41 -20.84
C ARG A 273 0.44 -22.72 -19.98
N THR A 274 -0.69 -23.12 -20.57
CA THR A 274 -1.93 -23.38 -19.82
C THR A 274 -1.96 -24.75 -19.14
N GLY A 275 -0.93 -25.58 -19.27
CA GLY A 275 -0.93 -26.96 -18.79
C GLY A 275 -1.93 -27.86 -19.53
N GLY A 276 -2.34 -27.49 -20.75
CA GLY A 276 -3.34 -28.21 -21.55
C GLY A 276 -4.80 -27.87 -21.16
N LEU A 277 -5.01 -26.97 -20.22
CA LEU A 277 -6.35 -26.51 -19.82
C LEU A 277 -6.86 -25.39 -20.75
N PRO A 278 -8.18 -25.27 -20.94
CA PRO A 278 -8.75 -24.23 -21.79
C PRO A 278 -8.58 -22.84 -21.16
N LEU A 279 -8.02 -21.92 -21.91
CA LEU A 279 -7.90 -20.49 -21.54
C LEU A 279 -7.87 -19.65 -22.82
N ASP A 280 -8.63 -18.56 -22.86
CA ASP A 280 -8.48 -17.53 -23.89
C ASP A 280 -7.30 -16.62 -23.53
N VAL A 281 -6.12 -17.02 -24.00
CA VAL A 281 -4.86 -16.32 -23.71
C VAL A 281 -4.80 -14.88 -24.25
N ASN A 282 -5.71 -14.50 -25.16
CA ASN A 282 -5.81 -13.12 -25.64
C ASN A 282 -6.35 -12.15 -24.58
N LYS A 283 -7.00 -12.67 -23.55
CA LYS A 283 -7.58 -11.88 -22.45
C LYS A 283 -6.62 -11.62 -21.29
N VAL A 284 -5.49 -12.31 -21.26
CA VAL A 284 -4.42 -12.06 -20.27
C VAL A 284 -3.26 -11.32 -20.89
N ARG A 285 -2.34 -10.81 -20.08
CA ARG A 285 -1.16 -10.08 -20.58
C ARG A 285 0.11 -10.53 -19.89
N ARG A 286 1.16 -10.61 -20.72
CA ARG A 286 2.56 -10.74 -20.31
C ARG A 286 3.31 -9.47 -20.69
N ILE A 287 4.14 -9.00 -19.79
CA ILE A 287 5.15 -7.99 -20.07
C ILE A 287 6.49 -8.70 -20.10
N TRP A 288 7.13 -8.70 -21.27
CA TRP A 288 8.43 -9.30 -21.45
C TRP A 288 9.55 -8.27 -21.27
N PRO A 289 10.78 -8.67 -20.88
CA PRO A 289 11.91 -7.75 -20.73
C PRO A 289 12.15 -6.85 -21.94
N CYS A 290 11.99 -7.35 -23.17
CA CYS A 290 12.14 -6.57 -24.41
C CYS A 290 11.14 -5.39 -24.52
N GLN A 291 10.10 -5.37 -23.72
CA GLN A 291 9.08 -4.32 -23.72
C GLN A 291 9.36 -3.20 -22.69
N GLY A 292 10.54 -3.22 -22.04
CA GLY A 292 10.97 -2.16 -21.12
C GLY A 292 10.55 -2.32 -19.67
N GLY A 293 10.01 -3.49 -19.27
CA GLY A 293 9.78 -3.91 -17.89
C GLY A 293 10.66 -5.09 -17.49
N GLU A 294 10.63 -5.48 -16.22
CA GLU A 294 11.39 -6.64 -15.76
C GLU A 294 10.62 -7.95 -15.94
N GLY A 295 9.33 -7.89 -16.13
CA GLY A 295 8.44 -9.03 -16.34
C GLY A 295 7.21 -9.01 -15.41
N HIS A 296 6.05 -9.22 -16.01
CA HIS A 296 4.79 -9.29 -15.26
C HIS A 296 3.76 -10.11 -16.02
N PHE A 297 2.91 -10.83 -15.27
CA PHE A 297 1.72 -11.49 -15.80
C PHE A 297 0.48 -10.91 -15.15
N ILE A 298 -0.63 -10.77 -15.91
CA ILE A 298 -1.85 -10.17 -15.41
C ILE A 298 -3.07 -10.84 -16.05
N ALA A 299 -4.05 -11.19 -15.20
CA ALA A 299 -5.36 -11.68 -15.60
C ALA A 299 -6.46 -10.95 -14.84
N ARG A 300 -7.59 -10.66 -15.50
CA ARG A 300 -8.79 -10.08 -14.90
C ARG A 300 -9.90 -11.10 -14.85
N LEU A 301 -10.43 -11.33 -13.65
CA LEU A 301 -11.45 -12.30 -13.33
C LEU A 301 -12.70 -11.57 -12.81
N VAL A 302 -13.88 -11.96 -13.29
CA VAL A 302 -15.16 -11.35 -12.91
C VAL A 302 -16.05 -12.42 -12.30
N LYS A 303 -16.55 -12.18 -11.08
CA LYS A 303 -17.50 -13.04 -10.38
C LYS A 303 -18.91 -12.77 -10.87
N ALA A 304 -19.69 -13.81 -11.14
CA ALA A 304 -21.09 -13.68 -11.52
C ALA A 304 -21.92 -12.98 -10.44
N GLY A 305 -22.96 -12.26 -10.84
CA GLY A 305 -23.88 -11.59 -9.93
C GLY A 305 -24.02 -10.09 -10.19
N THR A 306 -24.70 -9.40 -9.28
CA THR A 306 -24.95 -7.95 -9.39
C THR A 306 -23.99 -7.20 -8.47
N PRO A 307 -23.22 -6.22 -8.99
CA PRO A 307 -22.34 -5.40 -8.16
C PRO A 307 -23.13 -4.63 -7.09
N ARG A 308 -22.51 -4.45 -5.92
CA ARG A 308 -23.03 -3.61 -4.84
C ARG A 308 -23.25 -2.18 -5.30
N ALA A 309 -24.36 -1.57 -4.90
CA ALA A 309 -24.57 -0.13 -5.08
C ALA A 309 -23.54 0.64 -4.22
N LEU A 310 -22.84 1.60 -4.84
CA LEU A 310 -21.89 2.43 -4.13
C LEU A 310 -22.61 3.58 -3.40
N PRO A 311 -22.14 3.99 -2.22
CA PRO A 311 -22.66 5.17 -1.53
C PRO A 311 -22.42 6.44 -2.36
N ALA A 312 -23.22 7.46 -2.14
CA ALA A 312 -22.97 8.77 -2.74
C ALA A 312 -21.62 9.34 -2.23
N PRO A 313 -20.95 10.18 -3.04
CA PRO A 313 -19.67 10.78 -2.62
C PRO A 313 -19.74 11.46 -1.26
N GLY A 314 -18.82 11.14 -0.37
CA GLY A 314 -18.75 11.72 0.97
C GLY A 314 -19.75 11.16 1.98
N THR A 315 -20.51 10.12 1.64
CA THR A 315 -21.46 9.45 2.54
C THR A 315 -21.03 8.04 2.89
N TYR A 316 -21.66 7.47 3.90
CA TYR A 316 -21.54 6.06 4.30
C TYR A 316 -22.86 5.33 4.10
N THR A 317 -22.83 4.03 3.92
CA THR A 317 -24.02 3.19 4.00
C THR A 317 -24.48 3.08 5.46
N ALA A 318 -25.73 2.72 5.70
CA ALA A 318 -26.23 2.48 7.07
C ALA A 318 -25.40 1.44 7.84
N GLU A 319 -24.90 0.41 7.16
CA GLU A 319 -24.01 -0.60 7.72
C GLU A 319 -22.66 0.01 8.12
N GLU A 320 -22.06 0.85 7.30
CA GLU A 320 -20.80 1.54 7.57
C GLU A 320 -20.92 2.53 8.73
N GLU A 321 -22.05 3.20 8.85
CA GLU A 321 -22.37 4.04 10.02
C GLU A 321 -22.45 3.23 11.33
N LEU A 322 -23.03 2.02 11.27
CA LEU A 322 -23.05 1.11 12.42
C LEU A 322 -21.64 0.67 12.83
N TRP A 323 -20.73 0.41 11.89
CA TRP A 323 -19.35 0.06 12.22
C TRP A 323 -18.59 1.22 12.87
N LEU A 324 -18.78 2.44 12.39
CA LEU A 324 -18.20 3.64 13.00
C LEU A 324 -18.75 3.86 14.42
N ALA A 325 -20.05 3.67 14.63
CA ALA A 325 -20.67 3.76 15.95
C ALA A 325 -20.13 2.68 16.91
N ALA A 326 -19.98 1.44 16.44
CA ALA A 326 -19.41 0.34 17.23
C ALA A 326 -17.95 0.61 17.63
N ALA A 327 -17.13 1.19 16.76
CA ALA A 327 -15.76 1.60 17.08
C ALA A 327 -15.75 2.68 18.19
N ALA A 328 -16.68 3.63 18.15
CA ALA A 328 -16.82 4.67 19.16
C ALA A 328 -17.27 4.10 20.53
N GLU A 329 -18.16 3.11 20.57
CA GLU A 329 -18.58 2.45 21.80
C GLU A 329 -17.47 1.63 22.47
N GLN A 330 -16.65 0.91 21.70
CA GLN A 330 -15.50 0.18 22.23
C GLN A 330 -14.48 1.09 22.91
N SER A 331 -14.25 2.25 22.34
CA SER A 331 -13.40 3.28 22.92
C SER A 331 -13.87 3.70 24.33
N LYS A 332 -15.18 3.71 24.57
CA LYS A 332 -15.79 4.02 25.89
C LYS A 332 -15.63 2.87 26.89
N LYS A 333 -15.66 1.61 26.44
CA LYS A 333 -15.63 0.40 27.29
C LYS A 333 -14.21 0.00 27.74
N GLN A 334 -13.14 0.47 27.13
CA GLN A 334 -11.75 0.21 27.55
C GLN A 334 -11.35 0.85 28.90
N LYS A 335 -12.30 1.40 29.65
CA LYS A 335 -12.16 1.84 31.03
C LYS A 335 -12.15 0.63 31.98
N GLY A 336 -11.03 -0.09 32.13
CA GLY A 336 -10.94 -0.98 33.30
C GLY A 336 -10.25 -2.34 33.14
N SER A 337 -9.59 -2.68 32.08
CA SER A 337 -8.83 -3.93 31.99
C SER A 337 -7.35 -3.71 32.29
N LYS A 338 -6.94 -3.97 33.52
CA LYS A 338 -5.53 -4.24 33.89
C LYS A 338 -5.09 -5.54 33.19
N GLY A 339 -3.99 -5.46 32.47
CA GLY A 339 -3.40 -6.49 31.61
C GLY A 339 -3.57 -7.93 32.05
N GLY A 340 -4.39 -8.68 31.34
CA GLY A 340 -4.39 -10.12 31.33
C GLY A 340 -3.46 -10.61 30.20
N LYS A 341 -2.48 -11.45 30.53
CA LYS A 341 -1.61 -12.10 29.54
C LYS A 341 -2.45 -12.99 28.60
N PRO A 342 -2.25 -12.94 27.29
CA PRO A 342 -2.93 -13.86 26.37
C PRO A 342 -2.45 -15.30 26.60
N ALA A 343 -3.40 -16.23 26.55
CA ALA A 343 -3.17 -17.67 26.70
C ALA A 343 -2.29 -18.21 25.56
N LYS A 344 -1.40 -19.15 25.91
CA LYS A 344 -0.51 -19.84 24.99
C LYS A 344 -1.28 -20.77 24.06
N ALA A 345 -1.11 -20.61 22.73
CA ALA A 345 -1.41 -21.62 21.73
C ALA A 345 -0.14 -22.42 21.39
N PRO A 346 -0.24 -23.71 21.01
CA PRO A 346 0.90 -24.63 20.97
C PRO A 346 1.79 -24.49 19.71
N ASP A 347 3.00 -24.98 19.89
CA ASP A 347 4.23 -24.86 19.14
C ASP A 347 4.23 -25.21 17.64
N ALA A 348 4.47 -24.12 16.84
CA ALA A 348 5.18 -24.21 15.56
C ALA A 348 6.31 -23.14 15.50
N ARG A 349 6.92 -22.85 16.66
CA ARG A 349 7.63 -21.58 16.94
C ARG A 349 9.17 -21.63 16.96
N SER A 350 9.83 -22.76 16.82
CA SER A 350 11.29 -22.78 17.00
C SER A 350 12.09 -22.28 15.80
N ALA A 351 11.73 -22.61 14.56
CA ALA A 351 12.42 -22.16 13.35
C ALA A 351 12.17 -20.67 13.01
N ARG A 352 11.05 -20.10 13.50
CA ARG A 352 10.63 -18.71 13.23
C ARG A 352 11.29 -17.69 14.17
N ARG A 353 11.89 -18.13 15.28
CA ARG A 353 12.51 -17.23 16.29
C ARG A 353 13.85 -16.66 15.89
N GLU A 354 14.67 -17.40 15.14
CA GLU A 354 16.03 -16.96 14.79
C GLU A 354 16.05 -15.95 13.63
N SER A 355 15.23 -16.16 12.59
CA SER A 355 15.10 -15.21 11.48
C SER A 355 14.48 -13.87 11.90
N ASN A 356 13.51 -13.89 12.83
CA ASN A 356 12.86 -12.68 13.33
C ASN A 356 13.71 -11.87 14.33
N ARG A 357 14.73 -12.48 14.94
CA ARG A 357 15.61 -11.79 15.89
C ARG A 357 16.58 -10.87 15.18
N ALA A 358 17.23 -11.34 14.12
CA ALA A 358 18.17 -10.55 13.32
C ALA A 358 17.49 -9.34 12.62
N LEU A 359 16.24 -9.50 12.14
CA LEU A 359 15.47 -8.42 11.52
C LEU A 359 14.94 -7.41 12.55
N ARG A 360 14.57 -7.85 13.75
CA ARG A 360 14.14 -6.96 14.84
C ARG A 360 15.26 -6.06 15.36
N GLU A 361 16.50 -6.54 15.36
CA GLU A 361 17.66 -5.76 15.76
C GLU A 361 18.02 -4.67 14.73
N ALA A 362 17.74 -4.91 13.45
CA ALA A 362 17.97 -3.93 12.38
C ALA A 362 16.86 -2.84 12.26
N VAL A 363 15.63 -3.13 12.71
CA VAL A 363 14.47 -2.22 12.61
C VAL A 363 14.15 -1.52 13.94
N GLN A 364 14.61 -2.04 15.06
CA GLN A 364 14.48 -1.40 16.37
C GLN A 364 15.60 -0.37 16.64
N GLY A 365 15.57 0.74 15.90
CA GLY A 365 16.03 2.01 16.47
C GLY A 365 15.16 2.28 17.70
N ARG A 366 15.73 2.07 18.88
CA ARG A 366 15.13 2.19 20.20
C ARG A 366 14.30 3.47 20.32
N SER A 367 12.99 3.37 20.27
CA SER A 367 12.12 4.30 21.00
C SER A 367 11.98 3.79 22.43
N THR A 368 12.99 4.03 23.25
CA THR A 368 12.83 4.00 24.70
C THR A 368 12.10 5.26 25.09
N ARG A 369 10.75 5.22 25.09
CA ARG A 369 9.99 6.16 25.90
C ARG A 369 10.28 5.83 27.36
N SER A 370 11.06 6.69 28.04
CA SER A 370 11.14 6.70 29.50
C SER A 370 9.71 6.92 30.01
N ARG A 371 9.22 5.96 30.77
CA ARG A 371 8.03 6.16 31.62
C ARG A 371 8.45 7.11 32.75
N ASP A 372 8.29 8.41 32.53
CA ASP A 372 8.20 9.36 33.63
C ASP A 372 6.82 9.14 34.29
N ALA A 373 6.82 8.42 35.38
CA ALA A 373 5.71 8.29 36.29
C ALA A 373 5.50 9.65 36.97
N GLY A 374 4.41 10.38 36.59
CA GLY A 374 4.16 11.64 37.30
C GLY A 374 2.99 12.52 36.83
N ALA A 375 2.37 12.23 35.67
CA ALA A 375 1.12 12.91 35.28
C ALA A 375 0.10 11.83 34.91
N GLY A 376 -1.07 11.83 35.57
CA GLY A 376 -2.15 10.88 35.31
C GLY A 376 -2.46 10.82 33.82
N GLU A 377 -2.60 9.62 33.25
CA GLU A 377 -2.99 9.45 31.83
C GLU A 377 -4.34 10.13 31.59
N ALA A 378 -4.45 10.93 30.54
CA ALA A 378 -5.70 11.58 30.18
C ALA A 378 -6.80 10.54 29.92
N THR A 379 -7.98 10.78 30.42
CA THR A 379 -9.14 9.92 30.15
C THR A 379 -9.52 10.00 28.67
N PRO A 380 -10.19 8.99 28.09
CA PRO A 380 -10.69 9.04 26.72
C PRO A 380 -11.50 10.31 26.41
N ALA A 381 -12.37 10.75 27.35
CA ALA A 381 -13.14 11.96 27.18
C ALA A 381 -12.27 13.23 27.13
N GLN A 382 -11.23 13.31 27.97
CA GLN A 382 -10.25 14.42 27.93
C GLN A 382 -9.44 14.40 26.63
N SER A 383 -9.05 13.21 26.14
CA SER A 383 -8.32 13.07 24.89
C SER A 383 -9.16 13.51 23.68
N LEU A 384 -10.43 13.14 23.63
CA LEU A 384 -11.36 13.57 22.58
C LEU A 384 -11.64 15.07 22.63
N ALA A 385 -11.86 15.65 23.83
CA ALA A 385 -12.05 17.08 23.98
C ALA A 385 -10.80 17.88 23.52
N ALA A 386 -9.60 17.43 23.91
CA ALA A 386 -8.36 18.04 23.49
C ALA A 386 -8.14 17.95 21.96
N TRP A 387 -8.52 16.82 21.33
CA TRP A 387 -8.54 16.67 19.89
C TRP A 387 -9.50 17.65 19.23
N GLN A 388 -10.74 17.75 19.69
CA GLN A 388 -11.74 18.64 19.11
C GLN A 388 -11.32 20.11 19.18
N GLU A 389 -10.74 20.54 20.31
CA GLU A 389 -10.19 21.90 20.45
C GLU A 389 -9.05 22.14 19.45
N PHE A 390 -8.09 21.20 19.37
CA PHE A 390 -6.99 21.25 18.41
C PHE A 390 -7.50 21.26 16.97
N ALA A 391 -8.47 20.40 16.64
CA ALA A 391 -9.03 20.32 15.30
C ALA A 391 -9.76 21.59 14.90
N ARG A 392 -10.57 22.19 15.77
CA ARG A 392 -11.23 23.49 15.48
C ARG A 392 -10.22 24.57 15.15
N GLN A 393 -9.06 24.57 15.78
CA GLN A 393 -8.03 25.57 15.57
C GLN A 393 -7.23 25.34 14.27
N TYR A 394 -6.80 24.10 14.00
CA TYR A 394 -5.86 23.78 12.94
C TYR A 394 -6.42 22.97 11.77
N PHE A 395 -7.49 22.19 11.99
CA PHE A 395 -8.13 21.30 11.02
C PHE A 395 -9.65 21.38 11.12
N PRO A 396 -10.29 22.55 10.94
CA PRO A 396 -11.73 22.73 11.21
C PRO A 396 -12.61 21.73 10.43
N ALA A 397 -12.22 21.32 9.23
CA ALA A 397 -12.93 20.31 8.45
C ALA A 397 -12.94 18.90 9.07
N LEU A 398 -12.13 18.66 10.11
CA LEU A 398 -12.05 17.38 10.81
C LEU A 398 -12.68 17.42 12.21
N ALA A 399 -13.05 18.60 12.73
CA ALA A 399 -13.46 18.77 14.12
C ALA A 399 -14.72 17.96 14.49
N ASP A 400 -15.63 17.80 13.53
CA ASP A 400 -16.90 17.07 13.73
C ASP A 400 -16.86 15.62 13.23
N ARG A 401 -15.72 15.16 12.69
CA ARG A 401 -15.59 13.76 12.29
C ARG A 401 -15.58 12.84 13.51
N PRO A 402 -16.20 11.64 13.41
CA PRO A 402 -16.11 10.63 14.46
C PRO A 402 -14.65 10.36 14.83
N ALA A 403 -14.35 10.40 16.12
CA ALA A 403 -13.03 10.11 16.66
C ALA A 403 -13.13 9.13 17.82
N VAL A 404 -12.16 8.24 17.95
CA VAL A 404 -12.10 7.23 19.02
C VAL A 404 -10.72 7.27 19.70
N VAL A 405 -10.62 6.74 20.91
CA VAL A 405 -9.35 6.61 21.62
C VAL A 405 -8.94 5.14 21.64
N HIS A 406 -7.75 4.87 21.16
CA HIS A 406 -7.15 3.55 21.16
C HIS A 406 -5.72 3.63 21.71
N GLY A 407 -5.41 2.88 22.79
CA GLY A 407 -4.08 2.86 23.42
C GLY A 407 -3.57 4.25 23.84
N GLY A 408 -4.47 5.16 24.28
CA GLY A 408 -4.13 6.53 24.69
C GLY A 408 -3.96 7.52 23.53
N SER A 409 -4.04 7.08 22.29
CA SER A 409 -4.01 7.93 21.09
C SER A 409 -5.41 8.13 20.51
N VAL A 410 -5.64 9.30 19.91
CA VAL A 410 -6.87 9.61 19.19
C VAL A 410 -6.75 9.14 17.74
N LEU A 411 -7.77 8.46 17.26
CA LEU A 411 -7.89 7.87 15.93
C LEU A 411 -9.13 8.41 15.23
N LEU A 412 -9.02 8.82 13.97
CA LEU A 412 -10.15 8.95 13.06
C LEU A 412 -10.37 7.58 12.40
N PRO A 413 -11.43 6.85 12.78
CA PRO A 413 -11.66 5.49 12.30
C PRO A 413 -12.13 5.48 10.86
N VAL A 414 -11.97 4.33 10.20
CA VAL A 414 -12.62 3.98 8.93
C VAL A 414 -13.77 3.00 9.20
N PRO A 415 -14.79 2.95 8.33
CA PRO A 415 -15.89 2.00 8.47
C PRO A 415 -15.40 0.57 8.18
N PHE A 416 -15.03 -0.14 9.22
CA PHE A 416 -14.55 -1.51 9.14
C PHE A 416 -15.21 -2.38 10.22
N PRO A 417 -15.75 -3.58 9.88
CA PRO A 417 -16.43 -4.43 10.84
C PRO A 417 -15.45 -5.01 11.88
N GLN A 418 -16.00 -5.40 13.02
CA GLN A 418 -15.26 -6.10 14.07
C GLN A 418 -15.12 -7.59 13.70
N THR A 419 -13.96 -7.98 13.24
CA THR A 419 -13.73 -9.30 12.63
C THR A 419 -12.88 -10.26 13.46
N GLY A 420 -12.24 -9.78 14.53
CA GLY A 420 -11.24 -10.56 15.25
C GLY A 420 -9.94 -10.81 14.47
N LEU A 421 -9.75 -10.15 13.32
CA LEU A 421 -8.50 -10.15 12.56
C LEU A 421 -7.42 -9.33 13.27
N HIS A 422 -6.15 -9.63 12.97
CA HIS A 422 -5.03 -8.87 13.49
C HIS A 422 -4.85 -7.58 12.68
N VAL A 423 -5.46 -6.50 13.18
CA VAL A 423 -5.42 -5.16 12.59
C VAL A 423 -4.22 -4.40 13.17
N LEU A 424 -3.26 -4.04 12.32
CA LEU A 424 -2.14 -3.16 12.67
C LEU A 424 -2.58 -1.70 12.69
N ARG A 425 -3.53 -1.35 11.81
CA ARG A 425 -4.06 0.00 11.67
C ARG A 425 -5.44 -0.01 11.02
N ALA A 426 -6.34 0.85 11.50
CA ALA A 426 -7.63 1.13 10.86
C ALA A 426 -7.92 2.63 10.95
N GLY A 427 -7.65 3.39 9.86
CA GLY A 427 -7.79 4.85 9.81
C GLY A 427 -6.53 5.61 10.23
N VAL A 428 -6.68 6.86 10.69
CA VAL A 428 -5.59 7.82 10.92
C VAL A 428 -5.43 8.15 12.40
N PHE A 429 -4.29 7.80 12.99
CA PHE A 429 -3.89 8.31 14.31
C PHE A 429 -3.56 9.79 14.21
N VAL A 430 -4.35 10.64 14.88
CA VAL A 430 -4.21 12.09 14.80
C VAL A 430 -3.35 12.70 15.91
N GLY A 431 -3.23 12.03 17.05
CA GLY A 431 -2.39 12.50 18.14
C GLY A 431 -2.74 11.88 19.49
N SER A 432 -2.11 12.40 20.53
CA SER A 432 -2.32 11.98 21.93
C SER A 432 -2.21 13.16 22.89
N VAL A 433 -2.76 13.03 24.09
CA VAL A 433 -2.55 14.03 25.14
C VAL A 433 -1.27 13.70 25.91
N GLN A 434 -0.33 14.64 25.91
CA GLN A 434 0.93 14.56 26.65
C GLN A 434 1.08 15.78 27.57
N LYS A 435 1.29 15.55 28.87
CA LYS A 435 1.43 16.63 29.86
C LYS A 435 0.27 17.65 29.77
N GLY A 436 -0.98 17.16 29.61
CA GLY A 436 -2.18 17.98 29.51
C GLY A 436 -2.39 18.75 28.20
N ARG A 437 -1.56 18.51 27.18
CA ARG A 437 -1.69 19.17 25.87
C ARG A 437 -1.81 18.16 24.76
N PHE A 438 -2.61 18.46 23.73
CA PHE A 438 -2.68 17.64 22.53
C PHE A 438 -1.38 17.75 21.72
N VAL A 439 -0.80 16.62 21.38
CA VAL A 439 0.38 16.51 20.52
C VAL A 439 -0.03 15.74 19.26
N PRO A 440 -0.02 16.37 18.09
CA PRO A 440 -0.41 15.71 16.85
C PRO A 440 0.63 14.69 16.40
N GLU A 441 0.17 13.61 15.76
CA GLU A 441 1.01 12.60 15.11
C GLU A 441 1.34 12.99 13.68
N HIS A 442 2.45 12.44 13.16
CA HIS A 442 2.92 12.72 11.80
C HIS A 442 1.88 12.38 10.73
N HIS A 443 1.17 11.26 10.91
CA HIS A 443 0.15 10.81 9.95
C HIS A 443 -1.03 11.79 9.82
N LEU A 444 -1.38 12.56 10.84
CA LEU A 444 -2.38 13.62 10.70
C LEU A 444 -1.97 14.59 9.58
N PHE A 445 -0.71 15.03 9.59
CA PHE A 445 -0.21 15.98 8.60
C PHE A 445 -0.06 15.34 7.22
N THR A 446 0.45 14.10 7.12
CA THR A 446 0.55 13.44 5.81
C THR A 446 -0.82 13.12 5.22
N ALA A 447 -1.82 12.71 6.01
CA ALA A 447 -3.16 12.38 5.50
C ALA A 447 -4.02 13.61 5.22
N PHE A 448 -3.96 14.61 6.09
CA PHE A 448 -4.88 15.76 6.08
C PHE A 448 -4.18 17.12 6.09
N GLY A 449 -2.88 17.18 5.84
CA GLY A 449 -2.11 18.44 5.91
C GLY A 449 -2.61 19.50 4.92
N ALA A 450 -3.20 19.10 3.80
CA ALA A 450 -3.86 20.04 2.87
C ALA A 450 -5.07 20.75 3.51
N LEU A 451 -5.66 20.20 4.57
CA LEU A 451 -6.76 20.82 5.33
C LEU A 451 -6.28 21.65 6.53
N CYS A 452 -4.95 21.66 6.79
CA CYS A 452 -4.38 22.46 7.86
C CYS A 452 -4.49 23.95 7.52
N THR A 453 -5.04 24.76 8.44
CA THR A 453 -5.19 26.21 8.24
C THR A 453 -3.87 26.96 8.37
N ASN A 454 -2.91 26.43 9.12
CA ASN A 454 -1.59 27.02 9.32
C ASN A 454 -0.52 26.19 8.58
N ARG A 455 0.14 26.77 7.60
CA ARG A 455 1.08 26.05 6.71
C ARG A 455 2.35 26.85 6.50
N GLU A 456 3.50 26.18 6.60
CA GLU A 456 4.78 26.67 6.09
C GLU A 456 4.94 26.10 4.67
N ALA A 457 4.77 26.97 3.68
CA ALA A 457 4.77 26.61 2.26
C ALA A 457 6.18 26.81 1.66
N LEU A 458 6.80 25.69 1.27
CA LEU A 458 8.11 25.67 0.62
C LEU A 458 7.95 25.23 -0.83
N THR A 459 8.89 25.64 -1.68
CA THR A 459 9.06 25.09 -3.04
C THR A 459 10.15 24.03 -3.04
N LEU A 460 10.17 23.15 -4.04
CA LEU A 460 11.19 22.11 -4.18
C LEU A 460 12.61 22.65 -4.17
N ALA A 461 12.82 23.84 -4.75
CA ALA A 461 14.12 24.53 -4.79
C ALA A 461 14.54 25.19 -3.47
N ASP A 462 13.64 25.28 -2.49
CA ASP A 462 13.94 25.91 -1.19
C ASP A 462 14.87 25.02 -0.35
N PRO A 463 16.07 25.49 0.06
CA PRO A 463 17.01 24.70 0.85
C PRO A 463 16.44 24.25 2.20
N ARG A 464 15.45 24.97 2.75
CA ARG A 464 14.75 24.60 3.99
C ARG A 464 14.04 23.26 3.90
N VAL A 465 13.69 22.77 2.70
CA VAL A 465 13.10 21.45 2.49
C VAL A 465 14.05 20.36 2.97
N THR A 466 15.32 20.42 2.53
CA THR A 466 16.34 19.44 2.96
C THR A 466 16.67 19.58 4.44
N GLU A 467 16.71 20.79 4.97
CA GLU A 467 16.91 21.03 6.40
C GLU A 467 15.78 20.42 7.23
N TYR A 468 14.52 20.66 6.83
CA TYR A 468 13.36 20.07 7.51
C TYR A 468 13.39 18.53 7.47
N LEU A 469 13.62 17.94 6.31
CA LEU A 469 13.71 16.48 6.17
C LEU A 469 14.90 15.87 6.93
N SER A 470 15.96 16.63 7.17
CA SER A 470 17.08 16.24 8.05
C SER A 470 16.79 16.42 9.55
N GLY A 471 15.63 16.96 9.89
CA GLY A 471 15.19 17.17 11.28
C GLY A 471 15.69 18.46 11.92
N ARG A 472 16.21 19.42 11.13
CA ARG A 472 16.62 20.75 11.61
C ARG A 472 15.42 21.68 11.77
N GLU A 473 15.58 22.69 12.61
CA GLU A 473 14.64 23.82 12.67
C GLU A 473 14.86 24.73 11.45
N ILE A 474 13.77 25.23 10.87
CA ILE A 474 13.79 26.13 9.73
C ILE A 474 13.16 27.48 10.08
N ALA A 475 13.45 28.53 9.34
CA ALA A 475 12.75 29.80 9.45
C ALA A 475 11.28 29.64 9.04
N ALA A 476 10.39 30.35 9.71
CA ALA A 476 8.96 30.41 9.39
C ALA A 476 8.69 31.73 8.66
N ASP A 477 8.26 31.64 7.39
CA ASP A 477 7.94 32.79 6.57
C ASP A 477 6.44 32.94 6.32
N THR A 478 5.72 31.83 6.22
CA THR A 478 4.29 31.83 5.90
C THR A 478 3.41 31.34 7.04
N ALA A 479 3.93 30.50 7.94
CA ALA A 479 3.17 29.96 9.06
C ALA A 479 3.18 30.90 10.28
N ALA A 480 2.00 31.08 10.90
CA ALA A 480 1.84 31.78 12.17
C ALA A 480 2.28 30.89 13.36
N ASP A 481 2.48 31.52 14.53
CA ASP A 481 2.80 30.81 15.78
C ASP A 481 1.78 29.72 16.11
N GLY A 482 2.27 28.57 16.56
CA GLY A 482 1.48 27.38 16.84
C GLY A 482 1.84 26.17 15.96
N TRP A 483 0.97 25.17 15.91
CA TRP A 483 1.18 24.01 15.06
C TRP A 483 0.97 24.36 13.57
N CYS A 484 1.81 23.84 12.71
CA CYS A 484 1.70 24.03 11.27
C CYS A 484 1.99 22.73 10.50
N CYS A 485 1.47 22.66 9.28
CA CYS A 485 1.88 21.68 8.30
C CYS A 485 3.01 22.27 7.44
N VAL A 486 4.13 21.56 7.31
CA VAL A 486 5.20 21.92 6.36
C VAL A 486 4.92 21.23 5.03
N THR A 487 4.88 22.01 3.95
CA THR A 487 4.55 21.51 2.60
C THR A 487 5.67 21.78 1.61
N VAL A 488 5.78 20.93 0.58
CA VAL A 488 6.60 21.19 -0.61
C VAL A 488 5.68 21.23 -1.83
N ASP A 489 5.68 22.34 -2.56
CA ASP A 489 4.79 22.62 -3.70
C ASP A 489 3.33 22.27 -3.39
N GLY A 490 2.87 22.65 -2.18
CA GLY A 490 1.53 22.36 -1.68
C GLY A 490 1.33 20.95 -1.11
N CYS A 491 2.25 20.01 -1.31
CA CYS A 491 2.16 18.63 -0.83
C CYS A 491 2.68 18.50 0.61
N PRO A 492 1.88 17.96 1.55
CA PRO A 492 2.26 17.82 2.95
C PRO A 492 3.47 16.90 3.16
N MET A 493 4.52 17.38 3.82
CA MET A 493 5.67 16.59 4.26
C MET A 493 5.54 16.12 5.71
N GLY A 494 4.92 16.96 6.57
CA GLY A 494 4.78 16.64 8.00
C GLY A 494 4.43 17.85 8.84
N GLY A 495 4.55 17.73 10.16
CA GLY A 495 4.20 18.76 11.12
C GLY A 495 5.39 19.49 11.73
N GLY A 496 5.15 20.73 12.15
CA GLY A 496 6.06 21.55 12.92
C GLY A 496 5.32 22.43 13.92
N LYS A 497 6.05 23.05 14.82
CA LYS A 497 5.49 24.03 15.73
C LYS A 497 6.26 25.35 15.64
N VAL A 498 5.58 26.39 15.19
CA VAL A 498 6.16 27.72 15.07
C VAL A 498 6.22 28.41 16.42
N SER A 499 7.36 29.04 16.69
CA SER A 499 7.57 29.92 17.82
C SER A 499 8.72 30.87 17.54
N GLY A 500 8.51 32.18 17.69
CA GLY A 500 9.54 33.19 17.48
C GLY A 500 10.12 33.19 16.07
N GLY A 501 9.30 33.03 15.04
CA GLY A 501 9.70 33.02 13.64
C GLY A 501 10.48 31.78 13.19
N ARG A 502 10.45 30.69 13.96
CA ARG A 502 11.10 29.42 13.62
C ARG A 502 10.14 28.24 13.75
N VAL A 503 10.20 27.31 12.80
CA VAL A 503 9.47 26.03 12.84
C VAL A 503 10.33 25.03 13.60
N LYS A 504 9.93 24.68 14.81
CA LYS A 504 10.48 23.54 15.54
C LYS A 504 10.04 22.25 14.85
N ASN A 505 11.02 21.45 14.46
CA ASN A 505 10.81 20.28 13.63
C ASN A 505 10.18 19.12 14.41
N HIS A 506 9.04 18.59 13.89
CA HIS A 506 8.36 17.40 14.37
C HIS A 506 8.39 16.22 13.39
N TYR A 507 9.25 16.29 12.35
CA TYR A 507 9.45 15.20 11.41
C TYR A 507 10.05 13.96 12.12
N PRO A 508 9.49 12.74 11.92
CA PRO A 508 9.90 11.55 12.66
C PRO A 508 11.39 11.23 12.48
N LYS A 509 12.09 10.93 13.57
CA LYS A 509 13.53 10.64 13.55
C LYS A 509 13.91 9.49 12.60
N ALA A 510 13.06 8.46 12.53
CA ALA A 510 13.29 7.28 11.69
C ALA A 510 13.14 7.56 10.17
N LEU A 511 12.53 8.67 9.79
CA LEU A 511 12.29 9.05 8.38
C LEU A 511 13.26 10.12 7.88
N ARG A 512 14.16 10.64 8.75
CA ARG A 512 15.06 11.74 8.40
C ARG A 512 16.10 11.36 7.36
N LEU A 513 16.36 12.31 6.47
CA LEU A 513 17.52 12.22 5.58
C LEU A 513 18.81 12.32 6.41
N LEU A 514 19.69 11.34 6.26
CA LEU A 514 21.02 11.28 6.88
C LEU A 514 22.09 11.68 5.86
#